data_1e2b2c965b262b77786e324f29003f4d
#
_entry.id   1e2b2c965b262b77786e324f29003f4d
#
_cell.length_a   1.000
_cell.length_b   1.000
_cell.length_c   1.000
_cell.angle_alpha   90.00
_cell.angle_beta   90.00
_cell.angle_gamma   90.00
#
_symmetry.space_group_name_H-M   'P 1'
#
loop_
_entity.id
_entity.type
_entity.pdbx_description
1 polymer ?
#
loop_
_entity_poly.entity_id
_entity_poly.type
_entity_poly.pdbx_seq_one_letter_code
_entity_poly.pdbx_strand_id
1 'polypeptide(L)'
;YKRPYQKSATNIFHCGNLLFYKTTQEESIAAIANTMIGYTYYYKLYHLQNSIKHINALSTNTVPANTVLVIPYSLPFISIDLTKKTMTQIPFVKGVYYSGSSLSSQKMMRQLVALKQAGINTVVFDVKDVNGIVNYKSHIPMVVELNTHAKRPVDDIATLIRGFKELDIYAIARIAVFRDHLLATKSPDMAIKSKKTGRVWNDSSKELWVDPTKQSVWDYNIALACEVAKLGADEVQFDYLRFPTAGDLSDAQYAYETGKKSKTETITAFLAKATEELHKLNTAVSIDIFGVAAWQKEDDIKKLGQNIALLSNHCDVISPMLYPSHFNDNFDGFSNPGDEPYYFVANGNKKIKAIVPNTLIRPWLQAFKWRVSNYDENYILAQIQACIDTNVYGYLFWNASNDYTVVQKALMKKNNGNATSKLKKENHK
;
A
#
# COMPACT_ATOMS: atom_id res chain seq x y z
N TYR A 1 9.39 2.58 -17.55
CA TYR A 1 10.74 1.98 -17.54
C TYR A 1 10.76 0.94 -18.65
N LYS A 2 11.19 1.32 -19.86
CA LYS A 2 11.66 0.30 -20.80
C LYS A 2 12.81 -0.34 -20.06
N ARG A 3 12.67 -1.57 -19.55
CA ARG A 3 13.87 -2.39 -19.39
C ARG A 3 14.56 -2.27 -20.75
N PRO A 4 15.82 -1.86 -20.82
CA PRO A 4 16.48 -1.80 -22.09
C PRO A 4 16.23 -3.16 -22.72
N TYR A 5 15.66 -3.16 -23.91
CA TYR A 5 15.57 -4.31 -24.78
C TYR A 5 17.04 -4.72 -24.99
N GLN A 6 17.56 -5.50 -24.05
CA GLN A 6 18.84 -6.12 -24.27
C GLN A 6 18.59 -6.99 -25.51
N LYS A 7 19.22 -6.59 -26.60
CA LYS A 7 19.46 -7.50 -27.73
C LYS A 7 19.63 -8.86 -27.12
N SER A 8 18.84 -9.86 -27.57
CA SER A 8 18.82 -11.21 -27.04
C SER A 8 20.26 -11.60 -26.66
N ALA A 9 20.51 -11.67 -25.35
CA ALA A 9 21.77 -12.22 -24.91
C ALA A 9 21.81 -13.59 -25.58
N THR A 10 22.91 -13.93 -26.25
CA THR A 10 23.05 -15.15 -27.04
C THR A 10 22.78 -16.43 -26.26
N ASN A 11 22.57 -16.29 -24.96
CA ASN A 11 22.35 -17.35 -23.98
C ASN A 11 20.91 -17.43 -23.41
N ILE A 12 19.97 -16.56 -23.83
CA ILE A 12 18.55 -16.61 -23.45
C ILE A 12 17.73 -16.85 -24.70
N PHE A 13 16.94 -17.91 -24.75
CA PHE A 13 16.13 -18.26 -25.92
C PHE A 13 14.81 -18.92 -25.55
N HIS A 14 13.82 -18.76 -26.42
CA HIS A 14 12.51 -19.39 -26.30
C HIS A 14 12.41 -20.60 -27.24
N CYS A 15 11.73 -21.66 -26.78
CA CYS A 15 11.27 -22.75 -27.59
C CYS A 15 9.82 -23.07 -27.22
N GLY A 16 8.87 -22.71 -28.08
CA GLY A 16 7.44 -22.70 -27.73
C GLY A 16 7.16 -21.76 -26.58
N ASN A 17 6.46 -22.23 -25.55
CA ASN A 17 6.14 -21.48 -24.34
C ASN A 17 7.20 -21.60 -23.23
N LEU A 18 8.34 -22.23 -23.53
CA LEU A 18 9.41 -22.43 -22.54
C LEU A 18 10.53 -21.42 -22.77
N LEU A 19 11.07 -20.90 -21.68
CA LEU A 19 12.24 -20.04 -21.65
C LEU A 19 13.45 -20.87 -21.21
N PHE A 20 14.56 -20.72 -21.93
CA PHE A 20 15.81 -21.40 -21.65
C PHE A 20 16.92 -20.40 -21.41
N TYR A 21 17.82 -20.77 -20.48
CA TYR A 21 19.07 -20.07 -20.23
C TYR A 21 20.25 -21.00 -20.40
N LYS A 22 21.22 -20.60 -21.22
CA LYS A 22 22.47 -21.34 -21.40
C LYS A 22 23.60 -20.63 -20.67
N THR A 23 24.27 -21.32 -19.75
CA THR A 23 25.45 -20.78 -19.07
C THR A 23 26.62 -20.66 -20.04
N THR A 24 27.35 -19.55 -19.99
CA THR A 24 28.58 -19.34 -20.80
C THR A 24 29.85 -19.67 -20.02
N GLN A 25 29.78 -19.71 -18.71
CA GLN A 25 30.81 -20.08 -17.78
C GLN A 25 30.15 -20.82 -16.60
N GLU A 26 30.92 -21.23 -15.60
CA GLU A 26 30.32 -21.73 -14.36
C GLU A 26 29.61 -20.57 -13.62
N GLU A 27 28.34 -20.76 -13.29
CA GLU A 27 27.50 -19.74 -12.66
C GLU A 27 26.76 -20.29 -11.44
N SER A 28 26.58 -19.46 -10.41
CA SER A 28 25.73 -19.83 -9.29
C SER A 28 24.25 -19.71 -9.66
N ILE A 29 23.39 -20.57 -9.09
CA ILE A 29 21.93 -20.49 -9.28
C ILE A 29 21.40 -19.13 -8.82
N ALA A 30 22.03 -18.51 -7.82
CA ALA A 30 21.68 -17.16 -7.38
C ALA A 30 21.94 -16.10 -8.47
N ALA A 31 23.06 -16.17 -9.18
CA ALA A 31 23.38 -15.27 -10.30
C ALA A 31 22.41 -15.47 -11.46
N ILE A 32 22.14 -16.73 -11.82
CA ILE A 32 21.17 -17.09 -12.87
C ILE A 32 19.77 -16.58 -12.51
N ALA A 33 19.30 -16.82 -11.29
CA ALA A 33 18.00 -16.33 -10.84
C ALA A 33 17.93 -14.80 -10.87
N ASN A 34 19.00 -14.10 -10.46
CA ASN A 34 19.05 -12.63 -10.52
C ASN A 34 18.97 -12.10 -11.97
N THR A 35 19.58 -12.80 -12.92
CA THR A 35 19.48 -12.50 -14.36
C THR A 35 18.08 -12.76 -14.90
N MET A 36 17.46 -13.86 -14.47
CA MET A 36 16.24 -14.38 -15.06
C MET A 36 14.94 -13.92 -14.39
N ILE A 37 14.99 -13.34 -13.18
CA ILE A 37 13.78 -12.97 -12.43
C ILE A 37 12.83 -12.08 -13.22
N GLY A 38 13.37 -11.16 -14.00
CA GLY A 38 12.59 -10.26 -14.84
C GLY A 38 11.90 -10.89 -16.04
N TYR A 39 12.21 -12.13 -16.39
CA TYR A 39 11.59 -12.90 -17.45
C TYR A 39 10.56 -13.90 -16.92
N THR A 40 10.29 -13.88 -15.62
CA THR A 40 9.43 -14.85 -14.92
C THR A 40 8.34 -14.18 -14.13
N TYR A 41 7.38 -14.97 -13.62
CA TYR A 41 6.37 -14.52 -12.64
C TYR A 41 6.90 -14.49 -11.20
N TYR A 42 8.15 -14.86 -10.98
CA TYR A 42 8.74 -14.80 -9.66
C TYR A 42 9.15 -13.36 -9.31
N TYR A 43 8.78 -12.90 -8.13
CA TYR A 43 9.16 -11.60 -7.57
C TYR A 43 10.07 -11.76 -6.34
N LYS A 44 10.45 -13.02 -6.00
CA LYS A 44 11.38 -13.37 -4.93
C LYS A 44 12.46 -14.31 -5.46
N LEU A 45 13.71 -13.89 -5.38
CA LEU A 45 14.87 -14.65 -5.91
C LEU A 45 14.95 -16.06 -5.33
N TYR A 46 14.73 -16.22 -4.02
CA TYR A 46 14.77 -17.52 -3.38
C TYR A 46 13.77 -18.53 -3.98
N HIS A 47 12.56 -18.07 -4.29
CA HIS A 47 11.55 -18.94 -4.92
C HIS A 47 11.95 -19.33 -6.33
N LEU A 48 12.49 -18.40 -7.12
CA LEU A 48 13.00 -18.70 -8.45
C LEU A 48 14.19 -19.66 -8.41
N GLN A 49 15.14 -19.45 -7.49
CA GLN A 49 16.29 -20.36 -7.30
C GLN A 49 15.82 -21.80 -7.03
N ASN A 50 14.90 -21.97 -6.08
CA ASN A 50 14.37 -23.29 -5.75
C ASN A 50 13.63 -23.93 -6.93
N SER A 51 12.87 -23.15 -7.68
CA SER A 51 12.17 -23.64 -8.86
C SER A 51 13.12 -24.01 -9.99
N ILE A 52 14.17 -23.21 -10.25
CA ILE A 52 15.21 -23.56 -11.23
C ILE A 52 15.90 -24.89 -10.82
N LYS A 53 16.27 -25.04 -9.54
CA LYS A 53 16.85 -26.29 -9.04
C LYS A 53 15.93 -27.49 -9.27
N HIS A 54 14.67 -27.34 -8.88
CA HIS A 54 13.69 -28.42 -8.95
C HIS A 54 13.41 -28.89 -10.39
N ILE A 55 13.10 -27.93 -11.29
CA ILE A 55 12.73 -28.27 -12.68
C ILE A 55 13.89 -28.83 -13.49
N ASN A 56 15.14 -28.46 -13.15
CA ASN A 56 16.34 -28.93 -13.81
C ASN A 56 17.04 -30.06 -13.04
N ALA A 57 16.45 -30.61 -11.97
CA ALA A 57 16.98 -31.65 -11.13
C ALA A 57 18.43 -31.39 -10.63
N LEU A 58 18.74 -30.13 -10.27
CA LEU A 58 20.08 -29.75 -9.84
C LEU A 58 20.29 -30.06 -8.37
N SER A 59 21.36 -30.80 -8.06
CA SER A 59 21.80 -31.12 -6.69
C SER A 59 22.74 -30.06 -6.09
N THR A 60 23.41 -29.27 -6.92
CA THR A 60 24.38 -28.25 -6.52
C THR A 60 23.80 -26.84 -6.60
N ASN A 61 24.51 -25.86 -6.04
CA ASN A 61 24.19 -24.44 -6.15
C ASN A 61 24.96 -23.73 -7.30
N THR A 62 25.80 -24.47 -8.02
CA THR A 62 26.55 -24.02 -9.20
C THR A 62 26.16 -24.85 -10.41
N VAL A 63 26.23 -24.23 -11.57
CA VAL A 63 25.88 -24.83 -12.85
C VAL A 63 27.10 -24.69 -13.76
N PRO A 64 27.62 -25.80 -14.32
CA PRO A 64 28.77 -25.75 -15.23
C PRO A 64 28.51 -24.91 -16.48
N ALA A 65 29.61 -24.46 -17.14
CA ALA A 65 29.51 -23.79 -18.43
C ALA A 65 28.83 -24.68 -19.50
N ASN A 66 28.19 -24.01 -20.45
CA ASN A 66 27.47 -24.65 -21.57
C ASN A 66 26.28 -25.55 -21.16
N THR A 67 25.76 -25.39 -19.95
CA THR A 67 24.54 -26.07 -19.47
C THR A 67 23.30 -25.29 -19.89
N VAL A 68 22.32 -25.98 -20.46
CA VAL A 68 21.02 -25.39 -20.78
C VAL A 68 20.04 -25.68 -19.70
N LEU A 69 19.43 -24.64 -19.14
CA LEU A 69 18.43 -24.71 -18.07
C LEU A 69 17.06 -24.29 -18.60
N VAL A 70 16.04 -25.00 -18.17
CA VAL A 70 14.65 -24.56 -18.29
C VAL A 70 14.38 -23.53 -17.19
N ILE A 71 13.86 -22.38 -17.57
CA ILE A 71 13.46 -21.33 -16.62
C ILE A 71 11.95 -21.46 -16.39
N PRO A 72 11.52 -21.75 -15.15
CA PRO A 72 10.11 -22.01 -14.85
C PRO A 72 9.27 -20.75 -14.95
N TYR A 73 8.00 -20.91 -15.31
CA TYR A 73 7.00 -19.85 -15.34
C TYR A 73 7.49 -18.59 -16.06
N SER A 74 7.97 -18.75 -17.29
CA SER A 74 8.35 -17.63 -18.14
C SER A 74 7.14 -16.77 -18.48
N LEU A 75 7.36 -15.44 -18.48
CA LEU A 75 6.36 -14.49 -18.95
C LEU A 75 6.21 -14.65 -20.48
N PRO A 76 4.98 -14.64 -21.02
CA PRO A 76 4.81 -14.52 -22.45
C PRO A 76 5.48 -13.22 -22.92
N PHE A 77 6.04 -13.25 -24.13
CA PHE A 77 6.71 -12.09 -24.74
C PHE A 77 5.66 -11.06 -25.19
N ILE A 78 4.93 -10.50 -24.21
CA ILE A 78 4.01 -9.39 -24.44
C ILE A 78 4.73 -8.15 -23.93
N SER A 79 5.15 -7.28 -24.83
CA SER A 79 5.58 -5.94 -24.48
C SER A 79 4.33 -5.17 -24.00
N ILE A 80 4.06 -5.22 -22.71
CA ILE A 80 3.10 -4.27 -22.12
C ILE A 80 3.78 -2.91 -22.20
N ASP A 81 3.32 -2.09 -23.13
CA ASP A 81 3.76 -0.70 -23.24
C ASP A 81 3.20 0.09 -22.07
N LEU A 82 3.93 0.11 -20.97
CA LEU A 82 3.59 0.88 -19.77
C LEU A 82 3.59 2.40 -20.03
N THR A 83 4.06 2.84 -21.22
CA THR A 83 4.10 4.26 -21.60
C THR A 83 2.75 4.81 -22.07
N LYS A 84 1.76 3.94 -22.35
CA LYS A 84 0.40 4.32 -22.74
C LYS A 84 -0.61 4.23 -21.60
N LYS A 85 -0.20 4.59 -20.39
CA LYS A 85 -1.13 4.70 -19.28
C LYS A 85 -1.98 5.97 -19.50
N THR A 86 -3.19 5.81 -20.01
CA THR A 86 -4.23 6.84 -19.84
C THR A 86 -4.51 6.99 -18.37
N MET A 87 -4.85 8.18 -17.91
CA MET A 87 -5.24 8.40 -16.50
C MET A 87 -6.19 7.27 -16.07
N THR A 88 -5.77 6.48 -15.10
CA THR A 88 -6.50 5.27 -14.71
C THR A 88 -7.85 5.69 -14.16
N GLN A 89 -8.92 5.27 -14.80
CA GLN A 89 -10.26 5.47 -14.23
C GLN A 89 -10.29 4.70 -12.90
N ILE A 90 -10.45 5.41 -11.80
CA ILE A 90 -10.50 4.80 -10.47
C ILE A 90 -11.76 3.93 -10.40
N PRO A 91 -11.65 2.61 -10.19
CA PRO A 91 -12.81 1.73 -10.13
C PRO A 91 -13.55 1.88 -8.80
N PHE A 92 -14.74 1.32 -8.69
CA PHE A 92 -15.37 1.09 -7.39
C PHE A 92 -14.56 0.02 -6.62
N VAL A 93 -13.82 0.45 -5.61
CA VAL A 93 -12.84 -0.37 -4.90
C VAL A 93 -13.48 -1.18 -3.77
N LYS A 94 -13.15 -2.47 -3.73
CA LYS A 94 -13.34 -3.37 -2.58
C LYS A 94 -11.99 -4.00 -2.29
N GLY A 95 -11.24 -3.42 -1.36
CA GLY A 95 -9.84 -3.73 -1.19
C GLY A 95 -9.49 -4.37 0.14
N VAL A 96 -8.32 -5.03 0.17
CA VAL A 96 -7.66 -5.54 1.36
C VAL A 96 -6.22 -5.04 1.41
N TYR A 97 -5.68 -4.90 2.64
CA TYR A 97 -4.30 -4.48 2.87
C TYR A 97 -3.37 -5.69 3.05
N TYR A 98 -2.17 -5.58 2.50
CA TYR A 98 -1.06 -6.50 2.80
C TYR A 98 0.19 -5.74 3.24
N SER A 99 0.70 -6.12 4.42
CA SER A 99 1.97 -5.61 4.94
C SER A 99 3.15 -6.05 4.07
N GLY A 100 4.22 -5.27 4.07
CA GLY A 100 5.44 -5.59 3.33
C GLY A 100 5.92 -7.02 3.57
N SER A 101 5.98 -7.46 4.82
CA SER A 101 6.41 -8.82 5.17
C SER A 101 5.55 -9.94 4.57
N SER A 102 4.28 -9.68 4.31
CA SER A 102 3.36 -10.66 3.71
C SER A 102 3.51 -10.79 2.21
N LEU A 103 4.08 -9.78 1.52
CA LEU A 103 4.16 -9.74 0.06
C LEU A 103 4.98 -10.89 -0.55
N SER A 104 5.95 -11.44 0.18
CA SER A 104 6.74 -12.58 -0.30
C SER A 104 6.10 -13.95 -0.04
N SER A 105 4.92 -13.99 0.59
CA SER A 105 4.28 -15.24 0.99
C SER A 105 3.39 -15.81 -0.11
N GLN A 106 3.61 -17.08 -0.48
CA GLN A 106 2.67 -17.82 -1.35
C GLN A 106 1.27 -17.91 -0.75
N LYS A 107 1.16 -17.87 0.59
CA LYS A 107 -0.13 -17.84 1.29
C LYS A 107 -0.92 -16.59 0.92
N MET A 108 -0.25 -15.44 0.80
CA MET A 108 -0.87 -14.16 0.40
C MET A 108 -1.54 -14.28 -0.97
N MET A 109 -0.83 -14.78 -1.99
CA MET A 109 -1.39 -14.92 -3.33
C MET A 109 -2.59 -15.89 -3.38
N ARG A 110 -2.51 -17.03 -2.67
CA ARG A 110 -3.63 -17.96 -2.57
C ARG A 110 -4.85 -17.33 -1.89
N GLN A 111 -4.63 -16.58 -0.80
CA GLN A 111 -5.68 -15.84 -0.12
C GLN A 111 -6.29 -14.77 -1.02
N LEU A 112 -5.47 -14.03 -1.77
CA LEU A 112 -5.94 -13.00 -2.69
C LEU A 112 -6.82 -13.58 -3.80
N VAL A 113 -6.48 -14.73 -4.36
CA VAL A 113 -7.32 -15.43 -5.34
C VAL A 113 -8.68 -15.79 -4.73
N ALA A 114 -8.71 -16.33 -3.52
CA ALA A 114 -9.95 -16.66 -2.83
C ALA A 114 -10.80 -15.42 -2.48
N LEU A 115 -10.15 -14.33 -2.08
CA LEU A 115 -10.81 -13.05 -1.81
C LEU A 115 -11.37 -12.43 -3.10
N LYS A 116 -10.66 -12.54 -4.24
CA LYS A 116 -11.19 -12.10 -5.53
C LYS A 116 -12.47 -12.85 -5.89
N GLN A 117 -12.52 -14.16 -5.69
CA GLN A 117 -13.73 -14.97 -5.90
C GLN A 117 -14.89 -14.52 -4.99
N ALA A 118 -14.58 -14.00 -3.80
CA ALA A 118 -15.56 -13.41 -2.89
C ALA A 118 -15.96 -11.97 -3.27
N GLY A 119 -15.30 -11.35 -4.26
CA GLY A 119 -15.64 -10.04 -4.81
C GLY A 119 -14.67 -8.90 -4.44
N ILE A 120 -13.52 -9.19 -3.84
CA ILE A 120 -12.42 -8.23 -3.69
C ILE A 120 -11.80 -7.98 -5.08
N ASN A 121 -11.55 -6.71 -5.41
CA ASN A 121 -10.98 -6.29 -6.68
C ASN A 121 -9.73 -5.41 -6.53
N THR A 122 -9.27 -5.22 -5.31
CA THR A 122 -8.18 -4.26 -5.03
C THR A 122 -7.28 -4.78 -3.92
N VAL A 123 -6.00 -4.49 -4.07
CA VAL A 123 -4.98 -4.71 -3.05
C VAL A 123 -4.30 -3.39 -2.71
N VAL A 124 -4.18 -3.09 -1.42
CA VAL A 124 -3.27 -2.06 -0.90
C VAL A 124 -2.04 -2.77 -0.34
N PHE A 125 -0.85 -2.41 -0.78
CA PHE A 125 0.38 -3.07 -0.36
C PHE A 125 1.46 -2.06 0.06
N ASP A 126 2.22 -2.40 1.10
CA ASP A 126 3.28 -1.52 1.59
C ASP A 126 4.48 -1.46 0.64
N VAL A 127 4.70 -0.31 0.07
CA VAL A 127 5.92 0.08 -0.62
C VAL A 127 6.98 0.53 0.37
N LYS A 128 6.60 1.39 1.30
CA LYS A 128 7.40 1.79 2.46
C LYS A 128 6.51 1.75 3.71
N ASP A 129 6.91 0.96 4.70
CA ASP A 129 6.18 0.78 5.94
C ASP A 129 6.51 1.88 6.99
N VAL A 130 5.84 1.82 8.13
CA VAL A 130 6.01 2.78 9.25
C VAL A 130 7.38 2.69 9.94
N ASN A 131 8.14 1.61 9.71
CA ASN A 131 9.51 1.47 10.20
C ASN A 131 10.52 2.07 9.22
N GLY A 132 10.07 2.52 8.05
CA GLY A 132 10.91 3.08 6.98
C GLY A 132 11.55 2.02 6.09
N ILE A 133 11.11 0.76 6.18
CA ILE A 133 11.59 -0.30 5.30
C ILE A 133 10.96 -0.12 3.93
N VAL A 134 11.79 0.09 2.91
CA VAL A 134 11.40 0.00 1.52
C VAL A 134 11.31 -1.47 1.14
N ASN A 135 10.10 -1.95 0.89
CA ASN A 135 9.77 -3.37 0.81
C ASN A 135 10.16 -4.05 -0.51
N TYR A 136 10.91 -3.38 -1.36
CA TYR A 136 11.40 -3.91 -2.64
C TYR A 136 12.79 -3.38 -2.98
N LYS A 137 13.42 -3.98 -4.00
CA LYS A 137 14.72 -3.53 -4.52
C LYS A 137 14.52 -2.24 -5.32
N SER A 138 14.67 -1.11 -4.65
CA SER A 138 14.59 0.21 -5.27
C SER A 138 15.93 0.63 -5.89
N HIS A 139 15.86 1.49 -6.92
CA HIS A 139 17.02 2.09 -7.58
C HIS A 139 17.20 3.57 -7.23
N ILE A 140 16.42 4.10 -6.30
CA ILE A 140 16.53 5.47 -5.83
C ILE A 140 17.86 5.65 -5.10
N PRO A 141 18.70 6.62 -5.47
CA PRO A 141 20.05 6.79 -4.90
C PRO A 141 20.04 6.81 -3.38
N MET A 142 19.16 7.58 -2.74
CA MET A 142 19.07 7.66 -1.28
C MET A 142 18.63 6.34 -0.63
N VAL A 143 17.76 5.55 -1.27
CA VAL A 143 17.38 4.21 -0.77
C VAL A 143 18.57 3.27 -0.78
N VAL A 144 19.38 3.33 -1.85
CA VAL A 144 20.59 2.50 -2.01
C VAL A 144 21.68 2.92 -1.03
N GLU A 145 21.97 4.23 -0.94
CA GLU A 145 22.98 4.80 -0.06
C GLU A 145 22.69 4.49 1.42
N LEU A 146 21.47 4.79 1.86
CA LEU A 146 21.02 4.54 3.22
C LEU A 146 20.65 3.08 3.47
N ASN A 147 20.64 2.26 2.42
CA ASN A 147 20.27 0.83 2.48
C ASN A 147 18.95 0.58 3.24
N THR A 148 17.93 1.42 2.97
CA THR A 148 16.61 1.30 3.61
C THR A 148 15.81 0.10 3.08
N HIS A 149 16.25 -0.52 1.99
CA HIS A 149 15.69 -1.75 1.42
C HIS A 149 16.45 -3.04 1.83
N ALA A 150 17.33 -2.98 2.82
CA ALA A 150 18.12 -4.16 3.23
C ALA A 150 17.27 -5.37 3.64
N LYS A 151 16.14 -5.11 4.31
CA LYS A 151 15.20 -6.14 4.80
C LYS A 151 14.00 -6.35 3.88
N ARG A 152 14.11 -5.95 2.60
CA ARG A 152 13.01 -6.06 1.64
C ARG A 152 12.50 -7.49 1.48
N PRO A 153 11.18 -7.70 1.49
CA PRO A 153 10.58 -9.01 1.20
C PRO A 153 10.46 -9.29 -0.31
N VAL A 154 10.47 -8.25 -1.15
CA VAL A 154 10.25 -8.34 -2.62
C VAL A 154 11.52 -7.93 -3.36
N ASP A 155 11.98 -8.75 -4.30
CA ASP A 155 13.14 -8.44 -5.14
C ASP A 155 12.72 -7.75 -6.45
N ASP A 156 11.57 -8.09 -7.00
CA ASP A 156 11.02 -7.49 -8.22
C ASP A 156 9.54 -7.08 -8.02
N ILE A 157 9.32 -5.85 -7.64
CA ILE A 157 7.97 -5.32 -7.39
C ILE A 157 7.16 -5.14 -8.68
N ALA A 158 7.82 -4.91 -9.82
CA ALA A 158 7.12 -4.81 -11.10
C ALA A 158 6.45 -6.14 -11.47
N THR A 159 7.13 -7.25 -11.20
CA THR A 159 6.55 -8.60 -11.40
C THR A 159 5.42 -8.87 -10.40
N LEU A 160 5.52 -8.44 -9.14
CA LEU A 160 4.44 -8.55 -8.17
C LEU A 160 3.20 -7.76 -8.63
N ILE A 161 3.37 -6.49 -9.02
CA ILE A 161 2.28 -5.64 -9.51
C ILE A 161 1.64 -6.25 -10.76
N ARG A 162 2.44 -6.79 -11.68
CA ARG A 162 1.93 -7.51 -12.87
C ARG A 162 1.06 -8.69 -12.46
N GLY A 163 1.47 -9.47 -11.46
CA GLY A 163 0.66 -10.57 -10.93
C GLY A 163 -0.70 -10.11 -10.40
N PHE A 164 -0.78 -8.95 -9.77
CA PHE A 164 -2.07 -8.35 -9.41
C PHE A 164 -2.92 -8.00 -10.63
N LYS A 165 -2.29 -7.42 -11.67
CA LYS A 165 -2.98 -7.06 -12.92
C LYS A 165 -3.54 -8.28 -13.66
N GLU A 166 -2.77 -9.37 -13.72
CA GLU A 166 -3.23 -10.62 -14.36
C GLU A 166 -4.41 -11.27 -13.63
N LEU A 167 -4.53 -10.98 -12.32
CA LEU A 167 -5.72 -11.30 -11.54
C LEU A 167 -6.84 -10.26 -11.68
N ASP A 168 -6.68 -9.24 -12.55
CA ASP A 168 -7.60 -8.11 -12.65
C ASP A 168 -7.85 -7.47 -11.27
N ILE A 169 -6.76 -7.20 -10.55
CA ILE A 169 -6.74 -6.55 -9.24
C ILE A 169 -6.13 -5.15 -9.40
N TYR A 170 -6.84 -4.13 -8.94
CA TYR A 170 -6.37 -2.76 -8.85
C TYR A 170 -5.31 -2.64 -7.76
N ALA A 171 -4.13 -2.13 -8.10
CA ALA A 171 -2.95 -2.15 -7.26
C ALA A 171 -2.68 -0.76 -6.65
N ILE A 172 -2.88 -0.61 -5.34
CA ILE A 172 -2.63 0.61 -4.57
C ILE A 172 -1.33 0.46 -3.80
N ALA A 173 -0.35 1.29 -4.13
CA ALA A 173 0.96 1.32 -3.50
C ALA A 173 0.94 2.26 -2.28
N ARG A 174 1.02 1.72 -1.05
CA ARG A 174 0.98 2.51 0.18
C ARG A 174 2.37 2.93 0.63
N ILE A 175 2.51 4.19 1.00
CA ILE A 175 3.74 4.81 1.52
C ILE A 175 3.43 5.49 2.86
N ALA A 176 4.05 5.03 3.94
CA ALA A 176 4.07 5.76 5.21
C ALA A 176 5.04 6.94 5.08
N VAL A 177 4.53 8.19 5.15
CA VAL A 177 5.33 9.37 4.74
C VAL A 177 6.26 9.85 5.85
N PHE A 178 5.72 10.35 6.97
CA PHE A 178 6.51 11.05 7.97
C PHE A 178 6.84 10.24 9.22
N ARG A 179 6.16 9.13 9.48
CA ARG A 179 6.61 8.15 10.46
C ARG A 179 7.58 7.21 9.77
N ASP A 180 8.87 7.36 10.07
CA ASP A 180 9.95 6.64 9.39
C ASP A 180 11.13 6.48 10.34
N HIS A 181 11.15 5.37 11.06
CA HIS A 181 12.17 5.07 12.06
C HIS A 181 13.55 4.94 11.41
N LEU A 182 13.60 4.23 10.27
CA LEU A 182 14.87 3.88 9.62
C LEU A 182 15.53 5.12 9.00
N LEU A 183 14.78 5.95 8.29
CA LEU A 183 15.29 7.20 7.71
C LEU A 183 15.73 8.18 8.81
N ALA A 184 14.94 8.33 9.88
CA ALA A 184 15.29 9.19 11.01
C ALA A 184 16.57 8.74 11.72
N THR A 185 16.82 7.41 11.78
CA THR A 185 18.03 6.85 12.38
C THR A 185 19.25 7.00 11.48
N LYS A 186 19.10 6.69 10.17
CA LYS A 186 20.19 6.67 9.21
C LYS A 186 20.56 8.05 8.67
N SER A 187 19.61 8.97 8.67
CA SER A 187 19.81 10.38 8.30
C SER A 187 19.21 11.30 9.37
N PRO A 188 19.90 11.42 10.53
CA PRO A 188 19.39 12.22 11.65
C PRO A 188 19.07 13.68 11.29
N ASP A 189 19.69 14.23 10.26
CA ASP A 189 19.40 15.58 9.78
C ASP A 189 18.02 15.71 9.14
N MET A 190 17.40 14.60 8.73
CA MET A 190 16.03 14.56 8.23
C MET A 190 15.00 14.35 9.34
N ALA A 191 15.44 13.99 10.55
CA ALA A 191 14.56 13.70 11.69
C ALA A 191 14.07 14.96 12.41
N ILE A 192 12.94 14.85 13.10
CA ILE A 192 12.52 15.80 14.12
C ILE A 192 13.56 15.77 15.25
N LYS A 193 13.95 16.93 15.77
CA LYS A 193 14.91 17.05 16.86
C LYS A 193 14.24 17.36 18.18
N SER A 194 14.85 16.93 19.28
CA SER A 194 14.49 17.36 20.62
C SER A 194 15.13 18.73 20.89
N LYS A 195 14.35 19.73 21.30
CA LYS A 195 14.85 21.05 21.72
C LYS A 195 15.73 20.95 22.95
N LYS A 196 15.42 20.00 23.86
CA LYS A 196 16.13 19.81 25.13
C LYS A 196 17.51 19.20 24.93
N THR A 197 17.65 18.26 23.98
CA THR A 197 18.87 17.45 23.87
C THR A 197 19.61 17.62 22.55
N GLY A 198 18.99 18.23 21.53
CA GLY A 198 19.52 18.29 20.16
C GLY A 198 19.53 16.96 19.40
N ARG A 199 19.17 15.87 20.05
CA ARG A 199 19.13 14.51 19.46
C ARG A 199 17.84 14.31 18.68
N VAL A 200 17.74 13.16 17.97
CA VAL A 200 16.48 12.76 17.33
C VAL A 200 15.38 12.62 18.38
N TRP A 201 14.27 13.28 18.13
CA TRP A 201 13.08 13.22 18.98
C TRP A 201 12.31 11.93 18.73
N ASN A 202 11.68 11.40 19.75
CA ASN A 202 10.79 10.24 19.67
C ASN A 202 9.46 10.51 20.37
N ASP A 203 8.42 9.85 19.90
CA ASP A 203 7.11 9.90 20.52
C ASP A 203 7.02 9.01 21.78
N SER A 204 5.86 8.99 22.46
CA SER A 204 5.64 8.19 23.70
C SER A 204 5.81 6.68 23.46
N SER A 205 5.70 6.19 22.26
CA SER A 205 5.91 4.80 21.88
C SER A 205 7.36 4.51 21.45
N LYS A 206 8.27 5.48 21.60
CA LYS A 206 9.67 5.46 21.15
C LYS A 206 9.81 5.37 19.62
N GLU A 207 8.77 5.72 18.89
CA GLU A 207 8.81 5.78 17.44
C GLU A 207 9.46 7.06 16.95
N LEU A 208 10.27 6.94 15.90
CA LEU A 208 10.96 8.07 15.29
C LEU A 208 10.20 8.61 14.09
N TRP A 209 10.31 9.92 13.91
CA TRP A 209 9.63 10.66 12.87
C TRP A 209 10.63 11.53 12.10
N VAL A 210 10.47 11.57 10.79
CA VAL A 210 11.16 12.54 9.95
C VAL A 210 10.43 13.86 9.98
N ASP A 211 11.15 14.95 9.74
CA ASP A 211 10.60 16.31 9.82
C ASP A 211 9.77 16.65 8.57
N PRO A 212 8.44 16.80 8.72
CA PRO A 212 7.55 17.10 7.58
C PRO A 212 7.86 18.43 6.87
N THR A 213 8.67 19.30 7.47
CA THR A 213 9.01 20.62 6.92
C THR A 213 10.24 20.60 6.01
N LYS A 214 10.96 19.46 5.96
CA LYS A 214 12.19 19.32 5.16
C LYS A 214 11.90 18.87 3.74
N GLN A 215 12.42 19.62 2.78
CA GLN A 215 12.28 19.32 1.36
C GLN A 215 12.90 17.96 0.99
N SER A 216 14.04 17.60 1.59
CA SER A 216 14.70 16.30 1.35
C SER A 216 13.84 15.10 1.76
N VAL A 217 13.02 15.25 2.80
CA VAL A 217 12.03 14.22 3.20
C VAL A 217 10.92 14.09 2.14
N TRP A 218 10.48 15.23 1.58
CA TRP A 218 9.50 15.22 0.50
C TRP A 218 10.06 14.54 -0.74
N ASP A 219 11.25 14.92 -1.17
CA ASP A 219 11.89 14.40 -2.38
C ASP A 219 12.12 12.88 -2.29
N TYR A 220 12.51 12.38 -1.11
CA TYR A 220 12.63 10.94 -0.86
C TYR A 220 11.30 10.18 -1.05
N ASN A 221 10.22 10.65 -0.42
CA ASN A 221 8.93 9.98 -0.50
C ASN A 221 8.28 10.11 -1.88
N ILE A 222 8.41 11.27 -2.54
CA ILE A 222 7.92 11.49 -3.91
C ILE A 222 8.69 10.63 -4.91
N ALA A 223 10.01 10.49 -4.75
CA ALA A 223 10.80 9.62 -5.62
C ALA A 223 10.33 8.16 -5.53
N LEU A 224 10.06 7.64 -4.30
CA LEU A 224 9.49 6.30 -4.11
C LEU A 224 8.12 6.17 -4.78
N ALA A 225 7.25 7.17 -4.61
CA ALA A 225 5.93 7.19 -5.23
C ALA A 225 6.01 7.16 -6.76
N CYS A 226 6.90 7.97 -7.34
CA CYS A 226 7.12 8.00 -8.79
C CYS A 226 7.76 6.71 -9.31
N GLU A 227 8.65 6.07 -8.55
CA GLU A 227 9.24 4.80 -8.96
C GLU A 227 8.18 3.70 -9.07
N VAL A 228 7.33 3.50 -8.05
CA VAL A 228 6.29 2.47 -8.09
C VAL A 228 5.19 2.76 -9.10
N ALA A 229 4.85 4.04 -9.32
CA ALA A 229 3.95 4.47 -10.38
C ALA A 229 4.46 4.04 -11.77
N LYS A 230 5.75 4.25 -12.05
CA LYS A 230 6.42 3.82 -13.29
C LYS A 230 6.51 2.30 -13.41
N LEU A 231 6.52 1.58 -12.29
CA LEU A 231 6.56 0.12 -12.24
C LEU A 231 5.16 -0.52 -12.32
N GLY A 232 4.11 0.28 -12.47
CA GLY A 232 2.78 -0.19 -12.84
C GLY A 232 1.71 -0.11 -11.75
N ALA A 233 1.99 0.48 -10.57
CA ALA A 233 0.93 0.76 -9.60
C ALA A 233 -0.15 1.65 -10.21
N ASP A 234 -1.43 1.37 -9.92
CA ASP A 234 -2.55 2.16 -10.42
C ASP A 234 -2.74 3.45 -9.62
N GLU A 235 -2.44 3.36 -8.35
CA GLU A 235 -2.64 4.41 -7.37
C GLU A 235 -1.53 4.39 -6.33
N VAL A 236 -1.15 5.58 -5.84
CA VAL A 236 -0.30 5.73 -4.66
C VAL A 236 -1.13 6.26 -3.51
N GLN A 237 -1.06 5.59 -2.37
CA GLN A 237 -1.74 5.98 -1.15
C GLN A 237 -0.73 6.46 -0.11
N PHE A 238 -0.89 7.71 0.35
CA PHE A 238 -0.06 8.30 1.38
C PHE A 238 -0.71 8.15 2.75
N ASP A 239 -0.08 7.36 3.61
CA ASP A 239 -0.43 7.23 5.02
C ASP A 239 0.61 7.93 5.89
N TYR A 240 0.29 8.17 7.17
CA TYR A 240 1.11 8.98 8.08
C TYR A 240 1.46 10.35 7.49
N LEU A 241 0.56 10.88 6.66
CA LEU A 241 0.62 12.21 6.08
C LEU A 241 0.16 13.26 7.12
N ARG A 242 0.92 13.37 8.20
CA ARG A 242 0.58 14.19 9.37
C ARG A 242 1.77 14.40 10.29
N PHE A 243 1.63 15.34 11.19
CA PHE A 243 2.56 15.50 12.30
C PHE A 243 2.31 14.46 13.41
N PRO A 244 3.33 14.16 14.27
CA PRO A 244 3.13 13.33 15.44
C PRO A 244 2.13 13.95 16.42
N THR A 245 1.38 13.09 17.13
CA THR A 245 0.32 13.50 18.06
C THR A 245 0.52 12.98 19.48
N ALA A 246 1.56 12.18 19.69
CA ALA A 246 1.91 11.58 20.98
C ALA A 246 3.33 11.99 21.40
N GLY A 247 3.67 11.86 22.66
CA GLY A 247 4.95 12.27 23.23
C GLY A 247 4.97 13.74 23.69
N ASP A 248 6.14 14.21 24.11
CA ASP A 248 6.34 15.62 24.47
C ASP A 248 6.45 16.48 23.21
N LEU A 249 5.29 16.88 22.69
CA LEU A 249 5.23 17.71 21.47
C LEU A 249 5.83 19.11 21.64
N SER A 250 5.98 19.59 22.89
CA SER A 250 6.61 20.87 23.17
C SER A 250 8.13 20.83 22.98
N ASP A 251 8.72 19.63 23.14
CA ASP A 251 10.13 19.35 22.90
C ASP A 251 10.46 19.10 21.41
N ALA A 252 9.46 18.79 20.58
CA ALA A 252 9.67 18.56 19.15
C ALA A 252 10.06 19.85 18.43
N GLN A 253 11.22 19.83 17.74
CA GLN A 253 11.75 20.94 16.93
C GLN A 253 11.71 20.57 15.45
N TYR A 254 11.15 21.47 14.66
CA TYR A 254 11.06 21.36 13.21
C TYR A 254 12.01 22.35 12.55
N ALA A 255 12.43 22.09 11.30
CA ALA A 255 13.42 22.90 10.59
C ALA A 255 12.90 24.28 10.15
N TYR A 256 11.59 24.48 10.02
CA TYR A 256 11.06 25.78 9.71
C TYR A 256 10.99 26.67 10.95
N GLU A 257 11.22 27.95 10.75
CA GLU A 257 10.98 28.94 11.82
C GLU A 257 9.48 29.04 12.11
N THR A 258 9.15 28.98 13.40
CA THR A 258 7.77 29.16 13.89
C THR A 258 7.17 30.45 13.33
N GLY A 259 5.99 30.34 12.71
CA GLY A 259 5.22 31.47 12.19
C GLY A 259 5.25 31.68 10.67
N LYS A 260 6.12 30.99 9.91
CA LYS A 260 6.15 31.10 8.45
C LYS A 260 5.19 30.19 7.71
N LYS A 261 4.94 28.98 8.24
CA LYS A 261 3.95 28.01 7.70
C LYS A 261 3.31 27.23 8.83
N SER A 262 2.01 27.02 8.74
CA SER A 262 1.30 26.10 9.65
C SER A 262 1.58 24.65 9.30
N LYS A 263 1.25 23.73 10.24
CA LYS A 263 1.28 22.29 9.97
C LYS A 263 0.39 21.91 8.78
N THR A 264 -0.80 22.51 8.71
CA THR A 264 -1.76 22.30 7.63
C THR A 264 -1.20 22.72 6.28
N GLU A 265 -0.60 23.91 6.18
CA GLU A 265 0.05 24.37 4.94
C GLU A 265 1.20 23.46 4.53
N THR A 266 1.99 22.97 5.49
CA THR A 266 3.09 22.04 5.22
C THR A 266 2.59 20.73 4.61
N ILE A 267 1.59 20.09 5.24
CA ILE A 267 1.02 18.82 4.76
C ILE A 267 0.34 19.00 3.41
N THR A 268 -0.42 20.08 3.24
CA THR A 268 -1.09 20.41 1.97
C THR A 268 -0.08 20.65 0.84
N ALA A 269 1.01 21.36 1.11
CA ALA A 269 2.05 21.65 0.11
C ALA A 269 2.82 20.37 -0.31
N PHE A 270 3.11 19.47 0.61
CA PHE A 270 3.66 18.16 0.28
C PHE A 270 2.73 17.40 -0.67
N LEU A 271 1.44 17.31 -0.30
CA LEU A 271 0.47 16.56 -1.10
C LEU A 271 0.31 17.18 -2.50
N ALA A 272 0.21 18.50 -2.59
CA ALA A 272 0.13 19.20 -3.87
C ALA A 272 1.30 18.83 -4.80
N LYS A 273 2.54 18.90 -4.28
CA LYS A 273 3.74 18.53 -5.04
C LYS A 273 3.74 17.06 -5.45
N ALA A 274 3.41 16.17 -4.53
CA ALA A 274 3.37 14.72 -4.79
C ALA A 274 2.34 14.38 -5.86
N THR A 275 1.15 14.97 -5.78
CA THR A 275 0.06 14.74 -6.73
C THR A 275 0.41 15.27 -8.12
N GLU A 276 1.01 16.46 -8.22
CA GLU A 276 1.46 17.00 -9.49
C GLU A 276 2.43 16.04 -10.21
N GLU A 277 3.39 15.46 -9.49
CA GLU A 277 4.36 14.53 -10.07
C GLU A 277 3.70 13.17 -10.45
N LEU A 278 2.77 12.68 -9.65
CA LEU A 278 2.08 11.42 -9.91
C LEU A 278 1.06 11.52 -11.05
N HIS A 279 0.36 12.65 -11.16
CA HIS A 279 -0.55 12.90 -12.28
C HIS A 279 0.19 12.99 -13.63
N LYS A 280 1.43 13.50 -13.67
CA LYS A 280 2.30 13.43 -14.87
C LYS A 280 2.58 11.97 -15.30
N LEU A 281 2.47 11.02 -14.37
CA LEU A 281 2.62 9.60 -14.60
C LEU A 281 1.27 8.87 -14.79
N ASN A 282 0.17 9.60 -14.90
CA ASN A 282 -1.20 9.07 -14.99
C ASN A 282 -1.55 8.11 -13.85
N THR A 283 -1.09 8.41 -12.63
CA THR A 283 -1.29 7.59 -11.44
C THR A 283 -2.17 8.35 -10.45
N ALA A 284 -3.23 7.69 -9.98
CA ALA A 284 -4.14 8.26 -9.00
C ALA A 284 -3.47 8.42 -7.62
N VAL A 285 -3.95 9.39 -6.84
CA VAL A 285 -3.43 9.70 -5.52
C VAL A 285 -4.54 9.60 -4.48
N SER A 286 -4.32 8.78 -3.46
CA SER A 286 -5.19 8.74 -2.28
C SER A 286 -4.41 9.05 -1.01
N ILE A 287 -5.14 9.49 0.01
CA ILE A 287 -4.58 9.80 1.31
C ILE A 287 -5.35 9.11 2.43
N ASP A 288 -4.62 8.65 3.44
CA ASP A 288 -5.21 8.16 4.67
C ASP A 288 -5.34 9.30 5.68
N ILE A 289 -6.50 9.43 6.29
CA ILE A 289 -6.75 10.38 7.35
C ILE A 289 -7.25 9.68 8.62
N PHE A 290 -6.95 10.24 9.77
CA PHE A 290 -7.52 9.72 11.01
C PHE A 290 -9.05 9.79 11.00
N GLY A 291 -9.71 8.72 11.48
CA GLY A 291 -11.15 8.66 11.56
C GLY A 291 -11.76 9.85 12.33
N VAL A 292 -11.13 10.24 13.43
CA VAL A 292 -11.57 11.40 14.24
C VAL A 292 -11.50 12.72 13.46
N ALA A 293 -10.66 12.84 12.44
CA ALA A 293 -10.58 14.04 11.60
C ALA A 293 -11.91 14.31 10.87
N ALA A 294 -12.77 13.30 10.65
CA ALA A 294 -14.10 13.48 10.08
C ALA A 294 -15.00 14.40 10.94
N TRP A 295 -14.76 14.46 12.25
CA TRP A 295 -15.50 15.35 13.17
C TRP A 295 -15.01 16.80 13.15
N GLN A 296 -13.92 17.11 12.46
CA GLN A 296 -13.38 18.46 12.18
C GLN A 296 -13.23 19.33 13.43
N LYS A 297 -12.79 18.74 14.53
CA LYS A 297 -12.41 19.52 15.72
C LYS A 297 -11.14 20.32 15.39
N GLU A 298 -11.18 21.63 15.64
CA GLU A 298 -10.11 22.56 15.27
C GLU A 298 -8.76 22.17 15.89
N ASP A 299 -8.76 21.68 17.14
CA ASP A 299 -7.56 21.21 17.82
C ASP A 299 -6.94 19.97 17.15
N ASP A 300 -7.77 19.04 16.63
CA ASP A 300 -7.29 17.87 15.93
C ASP A 300 -6.67 18.28 14.57
N ILE A 301 -7.31 19.22 13.84
CA ILE A 301 -6.78 19.76 12.59
C ILE A 301 -5.42 20.43 12.81
N LYS A 302 -5.32 21.32 13.81
CA LYS A 302 -4.06 22.02 14.15
C LYS A 302 -2.96 21.03 14.58
N LYS A 303 -3.32 20.01 15.33
CA LYS A 303 -2.38 19.02 15.87
C LYS A 303 -1.83 18.11 14.77
N LEU A 304 -2.70 17.58 13.93
CA LEU A 304 -2.36 16.65 12.84
C LEU A 304 -1.77 17.36 11.62
N GLY A 305 -2.25 18.57 11.32
CA GLY A 305 -2.06 19.24 10.05
C GLY A 305 -3.01 18.73 8.95
N GLN A 306 -4.00 17.88 9.28
CA GLN A 306 -4.95 17.31 8.33
C GLN A 306 -6.23 18.16 8.28
N ASN A 307 -6.29 19.11 7.35
CA ASN A 307 -7.51 19.83 6.99
C ASN A 307 -8.13 19.19 5.74
N ILE A 308 -9.25 18.50 5.89
CA ILE A 308 -9.87 17.71 4.82
C ILE A 308 -10.23 18.58 3.61
N ALA A 309 -10.77 19.79 3.84
CA ALA A 309 -11.16 20.69 2.76
C ALA A 309 -9.97 21.17 1.92
N LEU A 310 -8.81 21.42 2.55
CA LEU A 310 -7.61 21.81 1.82
C LEU A 310 -6.95 20.61 1.12
N LEU A 311 -6.89 19.46 1.79
CA LEU A 311 -6.29 18.24 1.24
C LEU A 311 -7.06 17.71 0.03
N SER A 312 -8.39 17.84 0.02
CA SER A 312 -9.25 17.38 -1.08
C SER A 312 -8.96 18.04 -2.42
N ASN A 313 -8.35 19.22 -2.42
CA ASN A 313 -7.94 19.90 -3.66
C ASN A 313 -6.69 19.29 -4.31
N HIS A 314 -6.03 18.38 -3.61
CA HIS A 314 -4.74 17.84 -4.02
C HIS A 314 -4.69 16.30 -3.92
N CYS A 315 -5.83 15.62 -3.95
CA CYS A 315 -5.88 14.16 -4.05
C CYS A 315 -7.15 13.74 -4.81
N ASP A 316 -7.13 12.53 -5.36
CA ASP A 316 -8.27 11.96 -6.06
C ASP A 316 -9.23 11.27 -5.09
N VAL A 317 -8.70 10.68 -4.01
CA VAL A 317 -9.47 9.88 -3.05
C VAL A 317 -9.04 10.20 -1.62
N ILE A 318 -10.01 10.33 -0.73
CA ILE A 318 -9.78 10.39 0.73
C ILE A 318 -10.23 9.07 1.35
N SER A 319 -9.32 8.44 2.10
CA SER A 319 -9.56 7.17 2.80
C SER A 319 -9.53 7.37 4.32
N PRO A 320 -10.67 7.68 4.96
CA PRO A 320 -10.72 7.83 6.41
C PRO A 320 -10.60 6.48 7.11
N MET A 321 -9.80 6.41 8.16
CA MET A 321 -9.62 5.23 9.01
C MET A 321 -10.76 5.12 10.03
N LEU A 322 -11.94 4.71 9.58
CA LEU A 322 -13.17 4.65 10.40
C LEU A 322 -13.26 3.32 11.17
N TYR A 323 -12.21 2.98 11.91
CA TYR A 323 -12.20 1.80 12.77
C TYR A 323 -12.98 2.09 14.06
N PRO A 324 -14.15 1.47 14.30
CA PRO A 324 -14.99 1.80 15.46
C PRO A 324 -14.23 1.65 16.79
N SER A 325 -13.40 0.64 16.95
CA SER A 325 -12.63 0.39 18.16
C SER A 325 -11.54 1.44 18.46
N HIS A 326 -11.17 2.29 17.50
CA HIS A 326 -10.16 3.34 17.67
C HIS A 326 -10.73 4.66 18.23
N PHE A 327 -12.04 4.77 18.31
CA PHE A 327 -12.68 5.86 19.03
C PHE A 327 -12.63 5.59 20.54
N ASN A 328 -12.47 6.65 21.32
CA ASN A 328 -12.44 6.54 22.78
C ASN A 328 -13.79 6.13 23.33
N ASP A 329 -13.81 5.49 24.51
CA ASP A 329 -15.05 5.19 25.21
C ASP A 329 -15.84 6.48 25.45
N ASN A 330 -17.14 6.38 25.39
CA ASN A 330 -18.11 7.49 25.46
C ASN A 330 -18.01 8.51 24.33
N PHE A 331 -17.29 8.19 23.23
CA PHE A 331 -17.25 9.05 22.07
C PHE A 331 -18.62 9.06 21.35
N ASP A 332 -19.09 10.26 21.03
CA ASP A 332 -20.37 10.51 20.33
C ASP A 332 -21.60 9.86 21.02
N GLY A 333 -21.51 9.66 22.36
CA GLY A 333 -22.57 9.09 23.20
C GLY A 333 -22.56 7.57 23.35
N PHE A 334 -21.61 6.86 22.76
CA PHE A 334 -21.51 5.40 22.85
C PHE A 334 -20.47 4.97 23.89
N SER A 335 -20.88 4.16 24.86
CA SER A 335 -19.99 3.64 25.90
C SER A 335 -18.84 2.80 25.36
N ASN A 336 -19.10 1.98 24.34
CA ASN A 336 -18.10 1.22 23.59
C ASN A 336 -18.28 1.43 22.08
N PRO A 337 -17.61 2.41 21.47
CA PRO A 337 -17.67 2.66 20.01
C PRO A 337 -17.34 1.43 19.17
N GLY A 338 -16.49 0.52 19.68
CA GLY A 338 -16.11 -0.71 18.99
C GLY A 338 -17.30 -1.60 18.61
N ASP A 339 -18.39 -1.54 19.36
CA ASP A 339 -19.59 -2.35 19.13
C ASP A 339 -20.60 -1.69 18.16
N GLU A 340 -20.26 -0.50 17.64
CA GLU A 340 -21.14 0.29 16.77
C GLU A 340 -20.59 0.44 15.33
N PRO A 341 -20.31 -0.67 14.63
CA PRO A 341 -19.61 -0.66 13.34
C PRO A 341 -20.37 0.12 12.26
N TYR A 342 -21.69 0.03 12.22
CA TYR A 342 -22.51 0.77 11.26
C TYR A 342 -22.46 2.27 11.53
N TYR A 343 -22.65 2.68 12.79
CA TYR A 343 -22.76 4.08 13.16
C TYR A 343 -21.48 4.86 12.82
N PHE A 344 -20.33 4.38 13.29
CA PHE A 344 -19.07 5.11 13.12
C PHE A 344 -18.65 5.22 11.66
N VAL A 345 -18.89 4.17 10.86
CA VAL A 345 -18.60 4.22 9.42
C VAL A 345 -19.60 5.15 8.70
N ALA A 346 -20.90 5.02 8.96
CA ALA A 346 -21.92 5.84 8.29
C ALA A 346 -21.79 7.32 8.67
N ASN A 347 -21.62 7.63 9.95
CA ASN A 347 -21.51 9.00 10.43
C ASN A 347 -20.22 9.68 9.97
N GLY A 348 -19.08 8.97 10.04
CA GLY A 348 -17.81 9.45 9.52
C GLY A 348 -17.88 9.78 8.03
N ASN A 349 -18.45 8.88 7.22
CA ASN A 349 -18.66 9.10 5.78
C ASN A 349 -19.54 10.33 5.49
N LYS A 350 -20.69 10.46 6.19
CA LYS A 350 -21.58 11.60 6.02
C LYS A 350 -20.91 12.92 6.34
N LYS A 351 -20.15 12.99 7.43
CA LYS A 351 -19.41 14.18 7.86
C LYS A 351 -18.38 14.60 6.81
N ILE A 352 -17.59 13.66 6.28
CA ILE A 352 -16.58 13.95 5.25
C ILE A 352 -17.27 14.41 3.95
N LYS A 353 -18.33 13.72 3.50
CA LYS A 353 -19.10 14.14 2.31
C LYS A 353 -19.67 15.55 2.42
N ALA A 354 -20.07 15.95 3.61
CA ALA A 354 -20.55 17.32 3.84
C ALA A 354 -19.45 18.38 3.66
N ILE A 355 -18.19 18.02 3.95
CA ILE A 355 -17.04 18.92 3.79
C ILE A 355 -16.56 18.94 2.33
N VAL A 356 -16.49 17.76 1.67
CA VAL A 356 -15.87 17.57 0.35
C VAL A 356 -16.79 16.74 -0.58
N PRO A 357 -17.92 17.30 -1.02
CA PRO A 357 -18.96 16.55 -1.75
C PRO A 357 -18.49 16.00 -3.11
N ASN A 358 -17.45 16.59 -3.70
CA ASN A 358 -16.94 16.24 -5.03
C ASN A 358 -15.72 15.32 -5.01
N THR A 359 -15.15 15.00 -3.83
CA THR A 359 -14.00 14.11 -3.71
C THR A 359 -14.45 12.67 -3.48
N LEU A 360 -13.79 11.72 -4.11
CA LEU A 360 -14.07 10.30 -3.86
C LEU A 360 -13.70 9.92 -2.43
N ILE A 361 -14.63 9.28 -1.72
CA ILE A 361 -14.44 8.82 -0.34
C ILE A 361 -14.44 7.30 -0.33
N ARG A 362 -13.42 6.73 0.30
CA ARG A 362 -13.18 5.28 0.35
C ARG A 362 -12.64 4.90 1.73
N PRO A 363 -13.51 4.65 2.72
CA PRO A 363 -13.10 4.42 4.08
C PRO A 363 -12.32 3.11 4.24
N TRP A 364 -11.41 3.11 5.20
CA TRP A 364 -10.84 1.93 5.81
C TRP A 364 -11.81 1.34 6.84
N LEU A 365 -12.10 0.06 6.71
CA LEU A 365 -12.99 -0.72 7.57
C LEU A 365 -12.18 -1.64 8.48
N GLN A 366 -12.67 -1.83 9.70
CA GLN A 366 -12.04 -2.70 10.69
C GLN A 366 -12.26 -4.18 10.35
N ALA A 367 -11.17 -4.90 10.08
CA ALA A 367 -11.17 -6.34 9.82
C ALA A 367 -10.35 -7.10 10.88
N PHE A 368 -10.41 -6.69 12.14
CA PHE A 368 -9.68 -7.29 13.26
C PHE A 368 -10.49 -7.21 14.57
N LYS A 369 -10.24 -8.17 15.46
CA LYS A 369 -10.89 -8.23 16.78
C LYS A 369 -10.07 -7.44 17.80
N TRP A 370 -10.47 -6.20 18.09
CA TRP A 370 -9.92 -5.39 19.17
C TRP A 370 -10.99 -4.46 19.72
N ARG A 371 -11.22 -4.48 21.04
CA ARG A 371 -12.28 -3.71 21.72
C ARG A 371 -13.67 -3.89 21.06
N VAL A 372 -13.98 -5.11 20.63
CA VAL A 372 -15.25 -5.50 20.01
C VAL A 372 -15.78 -6.71 20.75
N SER A 373 -17.00 -6.65 21.23
CA SER A 373 -17.65 -7.75 21.97
C SER A 373 -17.91 -8.94 21.07
N ASN A 374 -18.46 -8.72 19.87
CA ASN A 374 -18.77 -9.74 18.91
C ASN A 374 -18.18 -9.41 17.51
N TYR A 375 -17.06 -10.05 17.15
CA TYR A 375 -16.42 -9.88 15.84
C TYR A 375 -16.71 -11.09 14.96
N ASP A 376 -17.69 -10.96 14.09
CA ASP A 376 -18.18 -11.98 13.16
C ASP A 376 -18.47 -11.40 11.76
N GLU A 377 -19.11 -12.20 10.91
CA GLU A 377 -19.51 -11.78 9.57
C GLU A 377 -20.51 -10.62 9.58
N ASN A 378 -21.36 -10.50 10.60
CA ASN A 378 -22.35 -9.43 10.69
C ASN A 378 -21.67 -8.08 11.03
N TYR A 379 -20.59 -8.11 11.83
CA TYR A 379 -19.75 -6.94 12.10
C TYR A 379 -19.17 -6.36 10.79
N ILE A 380 -18.67 -7.21 9.91
CA ILE A 380 -18.15 -6.82 8.60
C ILE A 380 -19.29 -6.32 7.70
N LEU A 381 -20.43 -7.02 7.67
CA LEU A 381 -21.57 -6.64 6.84
C LEU A 381 -22.19 -5.30 7.26
N ALA A 382 -22.22 -4.98 8.54
CA ALA A 382 -22.70 -3.69 9.05
C ALA A 382 -21.84 -2.52 8.52
N GLN A 383 -20.52 -2.66 8.51
CA GLN A 383 -19.62 -1.65 7.94
C GLN A 383 -19.81 -1.50 6.43
N ILE A 384 -19.94 -2.62 5.70
CA ILE A 384 -20.22 -2.58 4.26
C ILE A 384 -21.57 -1.89 3.99
N GLN A 385 -22.59 -2.18 4.79
CA GLN A 385 -23.92 -1.57 4.63
C GLN A 385 -23.84 -0.06 4.86
N ALA A 386 -23.09 0.39 5.86
CA ALA A 386 -22.84 1.81 6.10
C ALA A 386 -22.21 2.51 4.88
N CYS A 387 -21.28 1.84 4.20
CA CYS A 387 -20.67 2.36 2.96
C CYS A 387 -21.71 2.47 1.82
N ILE A 388 -22.58 1.47 1.67
CA ILE A 388 -23.65 1.46 0.66
C ILE A 388 -24.63 2.60 0.92
N ASP A 389 -25.15 2.71 2.15
CA ASP A 389 -26.18 3.69 2.53
C ASP A 389 -25.67 5.13 2.47
N THR A 390 -24.37 5.32 2.63
CA THR A 390 -23.73 6.63 2.49
C THR A 390 -23.22 6.92 1.08
N ASN A 391 -23.38 5.97 0.14
CA ASN A 391 -22.97 6.11 -1.25
C ASN A 391 -21.54 6.64 -1.41
N VAL A 392 -20.57 5.98 -0.73
CA VAL A 392 -19.12 6.23 -0.90
C VAL A 392 -18.56 5.40 -2.04
N TYR A 393 -17.38 5.75 -2.54
CA TYR A 393 -16.79 5.17 -3.74
C TYR A 393 -15.91 3.94 -3.46
N GLY A 394 -16.42 3.00 -2.68
CA GLY A 394 -15.71 1.78 -2.30
C GLY A 394 -15.33 1.75 -0.81
N TYR A 395 -14.53 0.76 -0.46
CA TYR A 395 -14.00 0.55 0.89
C TYR A 395 -12.76 -0.33 0.89
N LEU A 396 -11.96 -0.22 1.94
CA LEU A 396 -10.75 -1.00 2.17
C LEU A 396 -10.82 -1.69 3.53
N PHE A 397 -10.39 -2.94 3.62
CA PHE A 397 -10.29 -3.65 4.89
C PHE A 397 -8.86 -3.64 5.43
N TRP A 398 -8.72 -3.23 6.68
CA TRP A 398 -7.46 -3.26 7.40
C TRP A 398 -7.39 -4.42 8.38
N ASN A 399 -6.33 -5.22 8.28
CA ASN A 399 -5.93 -6.20 9.28
C ASN A 399 -4.40 -6.29 9.31
N ALA A 400 -3.77 -5.97 10.44
CA ALA A 400 -2.32 -5.95 10.57
C ALA A 400 -1.67 -7.33 10.41
N SER A 401 -2.40 -8.42 10.74
CA SER A 401 -1.95 -9.80 10.54
C SER A 401 -2.31 -10.37 9.16
N ASN A 402 -2.99 -9.58 8.32
CA ASN A 402 -3.48 -9.97 7.00
C ASN A 402 -4.39 -11.22 7.02
N ASP A 403 -5.14 -11.41 8.11
CA ASP A 403 -6.17 -12.44 8.21
C ASP A 403 -7.54 -11.88 7.80
N TYR A 404 -8.02 -12.31 6.64
CA TYR A 404 -9.30 -11.88 6.06
C TYR A 404 -10.34 -12.99 6.04
N THR A 405 -10.20 -14.02 6.90
CA THR A 405 -11.11 -15.16 6.96
C THR A 405 -12.56 -14.74 7.22
N VAL A 406 -12.78 -13.84 8.20
CA VAL A 406 -14.13 -13.33 8.51
C VAL A 406 -14.66 -12.45 7.38
N VAL A 407 -13.81 -11.62 6.76
CA VAL A 407 -14.18 -10.80 5.60
C VAL A 407 -14.62 -11.68 4.43
N GLN A 408 -13.85 -12.72 4.10
CA GLN A 408 -14.20 -13.66 3.03
C GLN A 408 -15.55 -14.31 3.25
N LYS A 409 -15.81 -14.84 4.47
CA LYS A 409 -17.09 -15.45 4.84
C LYS A 409 -18.25 -14.45 4.72
N ALA A 410 -18.07 -13.22 5.20
CA ALA A 410 -19.08 -12.16 5.12
C ALA A 410 -19.44 -11.82 3.66
N LEU A 411 -18.44 -11.68 2.79
CA LEU A 411 -18.65 -11.39 1.37
C LEU A 411 -19.36 -12.55 0.64
N MET A 412 -18.97 -13.80 0.92
CA MET A 412 -19.64 -14.98 0.36
C MET A 412 -21.11 -15.07 0.81
N LYS A 413 -21.38 -14.83 2.11
CA LYS A 413 -22.76 -14.79 2.66
C LYS A 413 -23.61 -13.74 1.94
N LYS A 414 -23.07 -12.54 1.72
CA LYS A 414 -23.74 -11.46 0.99
C LYS A 414 -24.06 -11.85 -0.46
N ASN A 415 -23.11 -12.46 -1.16
CA ASN A 415 -23.28 -12.86 -2.57
C ASN A 415 -24.37 -13.95 -2.71
N ASN A 416 -24.40 -14.93 -1.82
CA ASN A 416 -25.40 -15.98 -1.79
C ASN A 416 -26.82 -15.43 -1.49
N GLY A 417 -26.93 -14.47 -0.54
CA GLY A 417 -28.20 -13.78 -0.24
C GLY A 417 -28.77 -13.01 -1.43
N ASN A 418 -27.89 -12.34 -2.19
CA ASN A 418 -28.27 -11.59 -3.40
C ASN A 418 -28.71 -12.54 -4.53
N ALA A 419 -28.08 -13.69 -4.71
CA ALA A 419 -28.46 -14.69 -5.70
C ALA A 419 -29.86 -15.25 -5.42
N THR A 420 -30.16 -15.60 -4.15
CA THR A 420 -31.45 -16.13 -3.73
C THR A 420 -32.58 -15.11 -3.89
N SER A 421 -32.30 -13.81 -3.68
CA SER A 421 -33.29 -12.74 -3.85
C SER A 421 -33.60 -12.42 -5.33
N LYS A 422 -32.63 -12.59 -6.24
CA LYS A 422 -32.84 -12.48 -7.70
C LYS A 422 -33.70 -13.62 -8.22
N LEU A 423 -33.41 -14.86 -7.87
CA LEU A 423 -34.18 -16.04 -8.27
C LEU A 423 -35.65 -15.95 -7.80
N LYS A 424 -35.90 -15.40 -6.59
CA LYS A 424 -37.29 -15.18 -6.11
C LYS A 424 -38.03 -14.11 -6.89
N LYS A 425 -37.35 -13.07 -7.42
CA LYS A 425 -37.96 -12.02 -8.24
C LYS A 425 -38.22 -12.47 -9.67
N GLU A 426 -37.46 -13.39 -10.22
CA GLU A 426 -37.62 -13.96 -11.55
C GLU A 426 -38.76 -15.01 -11.60
N ASN A 427 -38.96 -15.76 -10.47
CA ASN A 427 -40.06 -16.71 -10.35
C ASN A 427 -41.43 -16.10 -9.98
N HIS A 428 -41.53 -14.77 -9.83
CA HIS A 428 -42.74 -14.03 -9.54
C HIS A 428 -43.13 -13.06 -10.69
N LYS A 429 -42.47 -13.17 -11.85
CA LYS A 429 -42.86 -12.57 -13.13
C LYS A 429 -43.33 -13.64 -14.09
#